data_568ae3b9c6125b542276c9ddcbc332c0
#
_entry.id   568ae3b9c6125b542276c9ddcbc332c0
#
_cell.length_a   1.000
_cell.length_b   1.000
_cell.length_c   1.000
_cell.angle_alpha   90.00
_cell.angle_beta   90.00
_cell.angle_gamma   90.00
#
_symmetry.space_group_name_H-M   'P 1'
#
loop_
_entity.id
_entity.type
_entity.pdbx_description
1 polymer ?
#
loop_
_entity_poly.entity_id
_entity_poly.type
_entity_poly.pdbx_seq_one_letter_code
_entity_poly.pdbx_strand_id
1 'polypeptide(L)'
;MKKIILSISFIVCLFFLFPYSITMANEEARYDVVQKTKTYEIRHYSDRLIVEVINSNDNNSFRKLFNYISGENASKEKIKMTIPVTQTKKNNKTYMQFYLPSKFRKETIPIPSNQEIKHL
;
A
#
# COMPACT_ATOMS: atom_id res chain seq x y z
N MET A 1 5.33 -48.23 26.32
CA MET A 1 6.39 -47.37 25.76
C MET A 1 6.19 -47.05 24.29
N LYS A 2 5.88 -48.01 23.42
CA LYS A 2 5.64 -47.75 21.99
C LYS A 2 4.48 -46.77 21.69
N LYS A 3 3.42 -46.74 22.50
CA LYS A 3 2.29 -45.83 22.33
C LYS A 3 2.61 -44.36 22.63
N ILE A 4 3.54 -44.07 23.53
CA ILE A 4 3.94 -42.71 23.92
C ILE A 4 4.81 -42.11 22.81
N ILE A 5 5.69 -42.89 22.18
CA ILE A 5 6.57 -42.43 21.08
C ILE A 5 5.73 -42.06 19.85
N LEU A 6 4.69 -42.85 19.52
CA LEU A 6 3.75 -42.51 18.43
C LEU A 6 2.97 -41.23 18.68
N SER A 7 2.58 -40.99 19.95
CA SER A 7 1.86 -39.78 20.35
C SER A 7 2.72 -38.52 20.20
N ILE A 8 3.98 -38.60 20.60
CA ILE A 8 4.94 -37.49 20.50
C ILE A 8 5.25 -37.19 19.01
N SER A 9 5.41 -38.23 18.19
CA SER A 9 5.63 -38.07 16.75
C SER A 9 4.45 -37.39 16.07
N PHE A 10 3.22 -37.71 16.47
CA PHE A 10 2.02 -37.09 15.93
C PHE A 10 1.89 -35.62 16.33
N ILE A 11 2.25 -35.25 17.56
CA ILE A 11 2.25 -33.87 18.02
C ILE A 11 3.31 -33.04 17.30
N VAL A 12 4.50 -33.59 17.06
CA VAL A 12 5.56 -32.91 16.31
C VAL A 12 5.14 -32.68 14.85
N CYS A 13 4.47 -33.64 14.22
CA CYS A 13 3.93 -33.44 12.86
C CYS A 13 2.83 -32.36 12.78
N LEU A 14 2.01 -32.22 13.82
CA LEU A 14 0.98 -31.18 13.84
C LEU A 14 1.57 -29.77 13.89
N PHE A 15 2.73 -29.59 14.51
CA PHE A 15 3.42 -28.29 14.54
C PHE A 15 3.96 -27.86 13.17
N PHE A 16 4.24 -28.81 12.28
CA PHE A 16 4.70 -28.50 10.91
C PHE A 16 3.56 -28.22 9.93
N LEU A 17 2.29 -28.47 10.33
CA LEU A 17 1.13 -28.25 9.47
C LEU A 17 0.47 -26.87 9.67
N PHE A 18 0.94 -26.06 10.60
CA PHE A 18 0.52 -24.66 10.69
C PHE A 18 1.13 -23.88 9.53
N PRO A 19 0.34 -23.37 8.59
CA PRO A 19 0.87 -22.47 7.59
C PRO A 19 1.42 -21.26 8.30
N TYR A 20 2.71 -21.01 8.17
CA TYR A 20 3.28 -19.73 8.56
C TYR A 20 2.49 -18.66 7.82
N SER A 21 1.72 -17.86 8.55
CA SER A 21 1.04 -16.72 7.98
C SER A 21 2.11 -15.75 7.51
N ILE A 22 2.43 -15.78 6.22
CA ILE A 22 3.27 -14.77 5.61
C ILE A 22 2.46 -13.50 5.58
N THR A 23 2.67 -12.64 6.58
CA THR A 23 2.17 -11.28 6.54
C THR A 23 2.87 -10.57 5.39
N MET A 24 2.18 -10.39 4.28
CA MET A 24 2.70 -9.59 3.18
C MET A 24 2.77 -8.13 3.62
N ALA A 25 3.97 -7.59 3.75
CA ALA A 25 4.17 -6.17 3.96
C ALA A 25 3.63 -5.39 2.76
N ASN A 26 3.14 -4.15 3.00
CA ASN A 26 2.75 -3.24 1.94
C ASN A 26 3.95 -2.93 1.03
N GLU A 27 3.71 -2.82 -0.27
CA GLU A 27 4.75 -2.41 -1.22
C GLU A 27 5.23 -1.01 -0.88
N GLU A 28 6.54 -0.83 -0.77
CA GLU A 28 7.19 0.46 -0.58
C GLU A 28 7.65 1.02 -1.92
N ALA A 29 7.39 2.31 -2.17
CA ALA A 29 7.91 2.99 -3.33
C ALA A 29 9.44 3.04 -3.29
N ARG A 30 10.09 2.74 -4.41
CA ARG A 30 11.55 2.75 -4.51
C ARG A 30 12.10 4.16 -4.35
N TYR A 31 13.18 4.28 -3.60
CA TYR A 31 13.89 5.52 -3.40
C TYR A 31 15.40 5.30 -3.23
N ASP A 32 16.15 6.33 -3.50
CA ASP A 32 17.57 6.41 -3.20
C ASP A 32 17.78 7.43 -2.07
N VAL A 33 18.65 7.12 -1.13
CA VAL A 33 19.03 8.05 -0.07
C VAL A 33 20.08 8.99 -0.64
N VAL A 34 19.72 10.26 -0.80
CA VAL A 34 20.62 11.30 -1.30
C VAL A 34 21.51 11.84 -0.19
N GLN A 35 20.95 12.00 0.99
CA GLN A 35 21.67 12.46 2.18
C GLN A 35 21.06 11.85 3.43
N LYS A 36 21.92 11.48 4.36
CA LYS A 36 21.51 10.95 5.67
C LYS A 36 22.27 11.67 6.78
N THR A 37 21.53 12.09 7.80
CA THR A 37 22.06 12.64 9.05
C THR A 37 21.55 11.81 10.23
N LYS A 38 21.92 12.19 11.47
CA LYS A 38 21.40 11.54 12.67
C LYS A 38 19.91 11.77 12.90
N THR A 39 19.33 12.80 12.28
CA THR A 39 17.95 13.26 12.54
C THR A 39 17.02 13.14 11.34
N TYR A 40 17.55 13.10 10.10
CA TYR A 40 16.72 13.02 8.90
C TYR A 40 17.44 12.33 7.73
N GLU A 41 16.67 11.93 6.75
CA GLU A 41 17.12 11.48 5.43
C GLU A 41 16.49 12.33 4.35
N ILE A 42 17.26 12.65 3.31
CA ILE A 42 16.74 13.16 2.04
C ILE A 42 16.67 12.00 1.07
N ARG A 43 15.49 11.72 0.57
CA ARG A 43 15.22 10.61 -0.33
C ARG A 43 14.79 11.12 -1.71
N HIS A 44 15.30 10.48 -2.74
CA HIS A 44 14.85 10.66 -4.11
C HIS A 44 14.02 9.45 -4.51
N TYR A 45 12.72 9.64 -4.71
CA TYR A 45 11.81 8.58 -5.14
C TYR A 45 11.81 8.44 -6.66
N SER A 46 11.78 7.19 -7.13
CA SER A 46 11.58 6.89 -8.55
C SER A 46 10.19 7.33 -9.00
N ASP A 47 10.06 7.66 -10.28
CA ASP A 47 8.77 7.98 -10.87
C ASP A 47 7.77 6.85 -10.66
N ARG A 48 6.62 7.18 -10.09
CA ARG A 48 5.55 6.25 -9.78
C ARG A 48 4.21 6.87 -10.13
N LEU A 49 3.29 6.00 -10.52
CA LEU A 49 1.90 6.42 -10.67
C LEU A 49 1.29 6.66 -9.30
N ILE A 50 0.57 7.73 -9.18
CA ILE A 50 -0.14 8.11 -7.96
C ILE A 50 -1.61 8.39 -8.27
N VAL A 51 -2.43 8.22 -7.26
CA VAL A 51 -3.76 8.83 -7.20
C VAL A 51 -3.75 9.91 -6.15
N GLU A 52 -4.36 11.03 -6.46
CA GLU A 52 -4.39 12.17 -5.55
C GLU A 52 -5.78 12.79 -5.44
N VAL A 53 -6.01 13.41 -4.31
CA VAL A 53 -7.21 14.19 -4.03
C VAL A 53 -6.82 15.46 -3.29
N ILE A 54 -7.53 16.55 -3.55
CA ILE A 54 -7.37 17.78 -2.78
C ILE A 54 -7.90 17.54 -1.38
N ASN A 55 -7.08 17.80 -0.38
CA ASN A 55 -7.46 17.70 1.02
C ASN A 55 -8.45 18.81 1.34
N SER A 56 -9.72 18.45 1.47
CA SER A 56 -10.75 19.35 1.93
C SER A 56 -10.80 19.40 3.45
N ASN A 57 -11.39 20.45 4.00
CA ASN A 57 -11.48 20.66 5.44
C ASN A 57 -12.30 19.58 6.18
N ASP A 58 -12.92 18.68 5.46
CA ASP A 58 -13.73 17.59 5.99
C ASP A 58 -12.95 16.32 6.37
N ASN A 59 -11.62 16.33 6.23
CA ASN A 59 -10.73 15.20 6.52
C ASN A 59 -11.09 13.88 5.80
N ASN A 60 -11.84 13.94 4.70
CA ASN A 60 -12.28 12.77 3.94
C ASN A 60 -11.29 12.33 2.84
N SER A 61 -10.16 12.99 2.71
CA SER A 61 -9.20 12.72 1.62
C SER A 61 -8.67 11.29 1.67
N PHE A 62 -8.26 10.83 2.85
CA PHE A 62 -7.80 9.46 3.02
C PHE A 62 -8.91 8.46 2.67
N ARG A 63 -10.13 8.68 3.13
CA ARG A 63 -11.27 7.81 2.86
C ARG A 63 -11.58 7.72 1.37
N LYS A 64 -11.54 8.83 0.66
CA LYS A 64 -11.76 8.86 -0.79
C LYS A 64 -10.75 8.00 -1.53
N LEU A 65 -9.46 8.15 -1.22
CA LEU A 65 -8.40 7.35 -1.81
C LEU A 65 -8.47 5.87 -1.37
N PHE A 66 -8.81 5.63 -0.11
CA PHE A 66 -8.97 4.27 0.40
C PHE A 66 -10.14 3.55 -0.25
N ASN A 67 -11.27 4.23 -0.46
CA ASN A 67 -12.40 3.67 -1.19
C ASN A 67 -12.02 3.32 -2.63
N TYR A 68 -11.25 4.17 -3.30
CA TYR A 68 -10.75 3.89 -4.63
C TYR A 68 -9.95 2.59 -4.70
N ILE A 69 -8.98 2.40 -3.81
CA ILE A 69 -8.18 1.17 -3.78
C ILE A 69 -8.97 -0.04 -3.28
N SER A 70 -10.07 0.19 -2.58
CA SER A 70 -10.96 -0.88 -2.10
C SER A 70 -11.95 -1.37 -3.15
N GLY A 71 -11.99 -0.75 -4.33
CA GLY A 71 -12.82 -1.17 -5.46
C GLY A 71 -13.79 -0.12 -6.02
N GLU A 72 -13.80 1.12 -5.51
CA GLU A 72 -14.54 2.22 -6.12
C GLU A 72 -13.86 2.76 -7.38
N ASN A 73 -13.76 1.93 -8.38
CA ASN A 73 -13.21 2.22 -9.69
C ASN A 73 -13.99 1.46 -10.77
N ALA A 74 -13.79 1.85 -12.03
CA ALA A 74 -14.56 1.30 -13.14
C ALA A 74 -14.46 -0.23 -13.28
N SER A 75 -13.30 -0.79 -12.94
CA SER A 75 -13.05 -2.24 -13.00
C SER A 75 -13.48 -2.98 -11.73
N LYS A 76 -13.90 -2.27 -10.68
CA LYS A 76 -14.17 -2.83 -9.33
C LYS A 76 -12.99 -3.65 -8.78
N GLU A 77 -11.80 -3.25 -9.15
CA GLU A 77 -10.56 -3.93 -8.77
C GLU A 77 -10.06 -3.45 -7.41
N LYS A 78 -9.70 -4.39 -6.55
CA LYS A 78 -8.99 -4.08 -5.31
C LYS A 78 -7.52 -3.86 -5.61
N ILE A 79 -6.99 -2.73 -5.15
CA ILE A 79 -5.60 -2.34 -5.30
C ILE A 79 -4.95 -2.45 -3.93
N LYS A 80 -3.78 -3.10 -3.86
CA LYS A 80 -3.05 -3.22 -2.59
C LYS A 80 -2.56 -1.85 -2.14
N MET A 81 -2.66 -1.60 -0.83
CA MET A 81 -2.08 -0.41 -0.22
C MET A 81 -0.57 -0.40 -0.40
N THR A 82 -0.02 0.76 -0.69
CA THR A 82 1.42 1.00 -0.76
C THR A 82 1.86 2.03 0.27
N ILE A 83 3.13 2.13 0.50
CA ILE A 83 3.76 3.17 1.32
C ILE A 83 4.83 3.91 0.51
N PRO A 84 5.06 5.21 0.76
CA PRO A 84 4.38 6.04 1.76
C PRO A 84 3.05 6.62 1.26
N VAL A 85 2.21 7.04 2.19
CA VAL A 85 1.12 8.00 1.94
C VAL A 85 1.73 9.39 2.06
N THR A 86 1.54 10.24 1.06
CA THR A 86 2.15 11.57 1.04
C THR A 86 1.12 12.68 1.02
N GLN A 87 1.51 13.81 1.55
CA GLN A 87 0.77 15.06 1.42
C GLN A 87 1.69 16.13 0.85
N THR A 88 1.22 16.82 -0.17
CA THR A 88 1.97 17.90 -0.83
C THR A 88 1.17 19.17 -0.79
N LYS A 89 1.80 20.26 -0.39
CA LYS A 89 1.19 21.59 -0.43
C LYS A 89 1.68 22.34 -1.67
N LYS A 90 0.73 22.76 -2.51
CA LYS A 90 1.02 23.52 -3.72
C LYS A 90 -0.08 24.56 -3.94
N ASN A 91 0.29 25.80 -4.21
CA ASN A 91 -0.65 26.91 -4.45
C ASN A 91 -1.73 27.04 -3.37
N ASN A 92 -1.34 26.99 -2.10
CA ASN A 92 -2.22 27.03 -0.92
C ASN A 92 -3.24 25.89 -0.83
N LYS A 93 -3.09 24.85 -1.64
CA LYS A 93 -3.88 23.62 -1.56
C LYS A 93 -3.03 22.47 -1.06
N THR A 94 -3.62 21.62 -0.25
CA THR A 94 -2.98 20.38 0.21
C THR A 94 -3.54 19.22 -0.58
N TYR A 95 -2.67 18.39 -1.10
CA TYR A 95 -3.00 17.20 -1.86
C TYR A 95 -2.59 15.97 -1.07
N MET A 96 -3.47 15.00 -0.94
CA MET A 96 -3.13 13.68 -0.42
C MET A 96 -2.94 12.71 -1.57
N GLN A 97 -1.92 11.87 -1.47
CA GLN A 97 -1.49 10.99 -2.55
C GLN A 97 -1.23 9.58 -2.04
N PHE A 98 -1.71 8.61 -2.80
CA PHE A 98 -1.33 7.21 -2.68
C PHE A 98 -0.50 6.80 -3.89
N TYR A 99 0.64 6.16 -3.65
CA TYR A 99 1.38 5.50 -4.72
C TYR A 99 0.64 4.24 -5.15
N LEU A 100 0.56 4.01 -6.45
CA LEU A 100 0.01 2.77 -6.97
C LEU A 100 1.07 1.67 -7.02
N PRO A 101 0.69 0.39 -6.84
CA PRO A 101 1.60 -0.73 -7.01
C PRO A 101 2.35 -0.68 -8.35
N SER A 102 3.59 -1.12 -8.36
CA SER A 102 4.48 -1.08 -9.53
C SER A 102 3.98 -1.86 -10.74
N LYS A 103 3.04 -2.78 -10.54
CA LYS A 103 2.41 -3.55 -11.62
C LYS A 103 1.55 -2.70 -12.57
N PHE A 104 1.07 -1.54 -12.12
CA PHE A 104 0.22 -0.67 -12.92
C PHE A 104 1.02 0.23 -13.86
N ARG A 105 0.48 0.44 -15.05
CA ARG A 105 0.91 1.41 -16.07
C ARG A 105 -0.21 2.40 -16.30
N LYS A 106 0.07 3.52 -16.95
CA LYS A 106 -0.96 4.53 -17.27
C LYS A 106 -2.17 3.92 -17.98
N GLU A 107 -1.93 2.94 -18.85
CA GLU A 107 -2.97 2.28 -19.65
C GLU A 107 -3.80 1.27 -18.86
N THR A 108 -3.29 0.80 -17.73
CA THR A 108 -3.92 -0.26 -16.92
C THR A 108 -4.46 0.21 -15.58
N ILE A 109 -4.29 1.49 -15.27
CA ILE A 109 -4.80 2.05 -14.01
C ILE A 109 -6.33 1.97 -13.99
N PRO A 110 -6.94 1.38 -12.95
CA PRO A 110 -8.39 1.45 -12.78
C PRO A 110 -8.88 2.90 -12.69
N ILE A 111 -9.87 3.25 -13.49
CA ILE A 111 -10.41 4.60 -13.53
C ILE A 111 -11.21 4.87 -12.26
N PRO A 112 -10.92 5.94 -11.50
CA PRO A 112 -11.69 6.29 -10.31
C PRO A 112 -13.15 6.54 -10.62
N SER A 113 -14.05 6.00 -9.79
CA SER A 113 -15.48 6.34 -9.86
C SER A 113 -15.76 7.73 -9.29
N ASN A 114 -14.95 8.17 -8.33
CA ASN A 114 -15.00 9.51 -7.78
C ASN A 114 -14.19 10.47 -8.64
N GLN A 115 -14.85 11.48 -9.22
CA GLN A 115 -14.24 12.47 -10.11
C GLN A 115 -13.26 13.43 -9.41
N GLU A 116 -13.27 13.49 -8.08
CA GLU A 116 -12.31 14.28 -7.31
C GLU A 116 -10.92 13.63 -7.25
N ILE A 117 -10.83 12.33 -7.56
CA ILE A 117 -9.57 11.60 -7.59
C ILE A 117 -8.95 11.71 -8.98
N LYS A 118 -7.69 12.15 -9.00
CA LYS A 118 -6.89 12.23 -10.23
C LYS A 118 -5.75 11.23 -10.16
N HIS A 119 -5.44 10.60 -11.27
CA HIS A 119 -4.22 9.81 -11.44
C HIS A 119 -3.18 10.61 -12.22
N LEU A 120 -1.94 10.52 -11.77
CA LEU A 120 -0.80 11.24 -12.32
C LEU A 120 0.37 10.29 -12.58
#